data_4cc9b966d0be1c8a907e1b3204ac83dc
#
_entry.id   4cc9b966d0be1c8a907e1b3204ac83dc
#
_cell.length_a   1.000
_cell.length_b   1.000
_cell.length_c   1.000
_cell.angle_alpha   90.00
_cell.angle_beta   90.00
_cell.angle_gamma   90.00
#
_symmetry.space_group_name_H-M   'P 1'
#
loop_
_entity.id
_entity.type
_entity.pdbx_description
1 polymer ?
#
loop_
_entity_poly.entity_id
_entity_poly.type
_entity_poly.pdbx_seq_one_letter_code
_entity_poly.pdbx_strand_id
1 'polypeptide(L)'
;MNESVTGLENMDYEKSEDDLRDILNALSVQQDALSFMSNEPLAQSFAVSSLQSQYDSLYSTFEQLRDGTTRRNSQDAIEQMRNAMNQVVMGAETLYIALVAMENQHTALSRQLDALNRTVEEMELRYSLGQISALTLNQAKSGRTALLSGMETLQMNIRTYKMQLENMLGASLTGEIKLGKLPAVTEAQITALDADRDFSAAHDKSYELYAAARTLQDAKETFQDSGEQYHYNENNSSYEMARRTWVAAQDTYNVTVRGYELKFRTLYEQALDYYQVWNASKDALEAQKLEYQAKELQYKQGNISKNTLLSAKDTLSEKEEAVQTAANNLFSAYNNYCWAAQTGILN
;
A
#
# COMPACT_ATOMS: atom_id res chain seq x y z
N MET A 1 -2.17 21.78 17.97
CA MET A 1 -2.77 20.66 18.70
C MET A 1 -3.80 21.09 19.76
N ASN A 2 -3.61 22.20 20.48
CA ASN A 2 -4.64 22.73 21.39
C ASN A 2 -5.78 23.48 20.68
N GLU A 3 -5.59 23.96 19.46
CA GLU A 3 -6.63 24.67 18.69
C GLU A 3 -7.76 23.76 18.21
N SER A 4 -7.51 22.46 18.03
CA SER A 4 -8.51 21.50 17.55
C SER A 4 -9.53 21.10 18.63
N VAL A 5 -9.16 21.16 19.90
CA VAL A 5 -10.06 20.82 21.03
C VAL A 5 -10.95 22.02 21.38
N THR A 6 -10.42 23.23 21.34
CA THR A 6 -11.18 24.48 21.57
C THR A 6 -12.14 24.79 20.39
N GLY A 7 -11.85 24.27 19.19
CA GLY A 7 -12.73 24.36 18.03
C GLY A 7 -14.03 23.55 18.18
N LEU A 8 -14.02 22.49 19.01
CA LEU A 8 -15.19 21.65 19.25
C LEU A 8 -16.25 22.30 20.15
N GLU A 9 -15.83 23.12 21.10
CA GLU A 9 -16.75 23.90 21.93
C GLU A 9 -17.42 25.04 21.15
N ASN A 10 -16.77 25.50 20.06
CA ASN A 10 -17.25 26.52 19.13
C ASN A 10 -17.37 25.94 17.71
N MET A 11 -17.70 24.68 17.57
CA MET A 11 -17.76 24.00 16.29
C MET A 11 -18.83 24.66 15.40
N ASP A 12 -18.38 25.21 14.29
CA ASP A 12 -19.26 25.56 13.17
C ASP A 12 -19.72 24.26 12.53
N TYR A 13 -20.90 23.83 12.93
CA TYR A 13 -21.49 22.54 12.49
C TYR A 13 -21.65 22.48 10.97
N GLU A 14 -21.91 23.62 10.31
CA GLU A 14 -22.04 23.69 8.85
C GLU A 14 -20.67 23.39 8.19
N LYS A 15 -19.60 24.00 8.70
CA LYS A 15 -18.24 23.75 8.20
C LYS A 15 -17.80 22.31 8.44
N SER A 16 -18.12 21.75 9.58
CA SER A 16 -17.79 20.36 9.91
C SER A 16 -18.59 19.36 9.06
N GLU A 17 -19.83 19.71 8.70
CA GLU A 17 -20.63 18.95 7.77
C GLU A 17 -20.04 18.99 6.35
N ASP A 18 -19.56 20.14 5.90
CA ASP A 18 -18.91 20.30 4.60
C ASP A 18 -17.56 19.55 4.55
N ASP A 19 -16.73 19.67 5.59
CA ASP A 19 -15.46 18.95 5.70
C ASP A 19 -15.67 17.42 5.68
N LEU A 20 -16.69 16.92 6.37
CA LEU A 20 -17.09 15.50 6.33
C LEU A 20 -17.60 15.08 4.96
N ARG A 21 -18.37 15.94 4.29
CA ARG A 21 -18.85 15.68 2.94
C ARG A 21 -17.70 15.57 1.96
N ASP A 22 -16.68 16.41 2.09
CA ASP A 22 -15.50 16.36 1.24
C ASP A 22 -14.67 15.06 1.47
N ILE A 23 -14.53 14.63 2.72
CA ILE A 23 -13.90 13.35 3.06
C ILE A 23 -14.71 12.17 2.50
N LEU A 24 -16.03 12.18 2.62
CA LEU A 24 -16.90 11.15 2.08
C LEU A 24 -16.80 11.09 0.55
N ASN A 25 -16.72 12.23 -0.12
CA ASN A 25 -16.52 12.32 -1.56
C ASN A 25 -15.15 11.74 -1.97
N ALA A 26 -14.08 12.05 -1.23
CA ALA A 26 -12.76 11.52 -1.50
C ALA A 26 -12.68 9.98 -1.32
N LEU A 27 -13.34 9.46 -0.28
CA LEU A 27 -13.44 8.01 -0.04
C LEU A 27 -14.29 7.30 -1.11
N SER A 28 -15.40 7.92 -1.54
CA SER A 28 -16.22 7.42 -2.65
C SER A 28 -15.42 7.33 -3.95
N VAL A 29 -14.63 8.35 -4.27
CA VAL A 29 -13.73 8.36 -5.44
C VAL A 29 -12.66 7.27 -5.34
N GLN A 30 -12.07 7.08 -4.16
CA GLN A 30 -11.09 6.03 -3.93
C GLN A 30 -11.72 4.62 -4.06
N GLN A 31 -12.94 4.45 -3.60
CA GLN A 31 -13.71 3.22 -3.74
C GLN A 31 -14.03 2.92 -5.20
N ASP A 32 -14.48 3.93 -5.95
CA ASP A 32 -14.71 3.80 -7.40
C ASP A 32 -13.40 3.47 -8.13
N ALA A 33 -12.32 4.13 -7.77
CA ALA A 33 -11.00 3.88 -8.33
C ALA A 33 -10.54 2.42 -8.11
N LEU A 34 -10.71 1.88 -6.91
CA LEU A 34 -10.37 0.50 -6.59
C LEU A 34 -11.31 -0.52 -7.24
N SER A 35 -12.58 -0.18 -7.44
CA SER A 35 -13.54 -1.05 -8.12
C SER A 35 -13.22 -1.28 -9.60
N PHE A 36 -12.57 -0.32 -10.25
CA PHE A 36 -12.07 -0.46 -11.64
C PHE A 36 -10.81 -1.34 -11.76
N MET A 37 -10.12 -1.64 -10.67
CA MET A 37 -8.90 -2.46 -10.65
C MET A 37 -9.16 -3.98 -10.73
N SER A 38 -10.26 -4.43 -11.28
CA SER A 38 -10.89 -5.77 -11.17
C SER A 38 -10.09 -6.99 -11.66
N ASN A 39 -8.79 -6.89 -11.93
CA ASN A 39 -8.00 -8.01 -12.46
C ASN A 39 -7.09 -8.73 -11.43
N GLU A 40 -7.12 -8.34 -10.13
CA GLU A 40 -6.37 -9.01 -9.06
C GLU A 40 -7.32 -9.35 -7.88
N PRO A 41 -7.83 -10.58 -7.75
CA PRO A 41 -9.06 -10.86 -6.99
C PRO A 41 -8.96 -10.82 -5.46
N LEU A 42 -7.80 -10.94 -4.84
CA LEU A 42 -7.70 -11.13 -3.38
C LEU A 42 -7.26 -9.90 -2.58
N ALA A 43 -6.32 -9.11 -3.05
CA ALA A 43 -5.89 -7.90 -2.35
C ALA A 43 -6.92 -6.76 -2.45
N GLN A 44 -7.67 -6.72 -3.56
CA GLN A 44 -8.69 -5.71 -3.83
C GLN A 44 -9.95 -5.87 -3.01
N SER A 45 -10.41 -7.09 -2.78
CA SER A 45 -11.63 -7.32 -2.01
C SER A 45 -11.48 -6.87 -0.56
N PHE A 46 -10.29 -7.00 0.02
CA PHE A 46 -9.98 -6.52 1.37
C PHE A 46 -9.88 -5.00 1.45
N ALA A 47 -9.25 -4.36 0.47
CA ALA A 47 -9.15 -2.89 0.42
C ALA A 47 -10.50 -2.23 0.18
N VAL A 48 -11.30 -2.74 -0.75
CA VAL A 48 -12.64 -2.21 -1.06
C VAL A 48 -13.61 -2.42 0.11
N SER A 49 -13.61 -3.60 0.74
CA SER A 49 -14.48 -3.85 1.90
C SER A 49 -14.08 -3.02 3.12
N SER A 50 -12.78 -2.76 3.32
CA SER A 50 -12.28 -1.86 4.36
C SER A 50 -12.72 -0.42 4.13
N LEU A 51 -12.60 0.07 2.91
CA LEU A 51 -13.04 1.42 2.53
C LEU A 51 -14.55 1.59 2.60
N GLN A 52 -15.32 0.57 2.20
CA GLN A 52 -16.77 0.58 2.33
C GLN A 52 -17.20 0.68 3.79
N SER A 53 -16.61 -0.13 4.66
CA SER A 53 -16.87 -0.10 6.10
C SER A 53 -16.54 1.27 6.72
N GLN A 54 -15.50 1.92 6.24
CA GLN A 54 -15.11 3.26 6.68
C GLN A 54 -16.06 4.33 6.17
N TYR A 55 -16.46 4.25 4.90
CA TYR A 55 -17.48 5.14 4.32
C TYR A 55 -18.80 5.06 5.08
N ASP A 56 -19.30 3.86 5.33
CA ASP A 56 -20.57 3.64 6.05
C ASP A 56 -20.49 4.17 7.49
N SER A 57 -19.36 3.98 8.16
CA SER A 57 -19.11 4.50 9.52
C SER A 57 -19.08 6.04 9.54
N LEU A 58 -18.41 6.66 8.57
CA LEU A 58 -18.36 8.13 8.45
C LEU A 58 -19.69 8.72 8.06
N TYR A 59 -20.43 8.07 7.17
CA TYR A 59 -21.76 8.49 6.76
C TYR A 59 -22.75 8.44 7.94
N SER A 60 -22.71 7.37 8.73
CA SER A 60 -23.49 7.28 9.97
C SER A 60 -23.12 8.40 10.96
N THR A 61 -21.82 8.72 11.08
CA THR A 61 -21.38 9.84 11.91
C THR A 61 -21.86 11.20 11.39
N PHE A 62 -21.84 11.38 10.08
CA PHE A 62 -22.40 12.57 9.42
C PHE A 62 -23.90 12.75 9.69
N GLU A 63 -24.68 11.68 9.57
CA GLU A 63 -26.11 11.72 9.90
C GLU A 63 -26.35 12.07 11.38
N GLN A 64 -25.60 11.48 12.31
CA GLN A 64 -25.69 11.79 13.74
C GLN A 64 -25.28 13.23 14.07
N LEU A 65 -24.31 13.81 13.36
CA LEU A 65 -23.97 15.24 13.49
C LEU A 65 -25.10 16.13 12.98
N ARG A 66 -25.64 15.82 11.81
CA ARG A 66 -26.76 16.57 11.20
C ARG A 66 -28.02 16.53 12.06
N ASP A 67 -28.32 15.39 12.68
CA ASP A 67 -29.54 15.19 13.46
C ASP A 67 -29.40 15.66 14.94
N GLY A 68 -28.29 16.27 15.31
CA GLY A 68 -28.08 16.90 16.63
C GLY A 68 -27.86 15.92 17.79
N THR A 69 -27.79 14.61 17.53
CA THR A 69 -27.55 13.56 18.54
C THR A 69 -26.08 13.50 19.00
N THR A 70 -25.21 14.27 18.40
CA THR A 70 -23.75 14.10 18.48
C THR A 70 -23.02 14.90 19.53
N ARG A 71 -23.67 15.71 20.36
CA ARG A 71 -22.93 16.42 21.42
C ARG A 71 -22.12 15.50 22.35
N ARG A 72 -22.47 14.20 22.40
CA ARG A 72 -21.77 13.18 23.21
C ARG A 72 -20.57 12.55 22.49
N ASN A 73 -20.50 12.57 21.16
CA ASN A 73 -19.50 11.82 20.39
C ASN A 73 -18.60 12.69 19.50
N SER A 74 -18.49 14.00 19.80
CA SER A 74 -17.64 14.91 19.00
C SER A 74 -16.17 14.49 18.93
N GLN A 75 -15.65 13.93 20.01
CA GLN A 75 -14.27 13.45 20.04
C GLN A 75 -14.09 12.19 19.19
N ASP A 76 -15.06 11.26 19.24
CA ASP A 76 -15.03 10.04 18.43
C ASP A 76 -15.06 10.37 16.93
N ALA A 77 -15.89 11.37 16.54
CA ALA A 77 -15.99 11.83 15.16
C ALA A 77 -14.67 12.46 14.67
N ILE A 78 -13.97 13.22 15.52
CA ILE A 78 -12.69 13.84 15.16
C ILE A 78 -11.60 12.80 14.97
N GLU A 79 -11.50 11.84 15.88
CA GLU A 79 -10.51 10.76 15.75
C GLU A 79 -10.80 9.91 14.50
N GLN A 80 -12.07 9.66 14.21
CA GLN A 80 -12.50 8.98 13.01
C GLN A 80 -12.14 9.77 11.73
N MET A 81 -12.41 11.09 11.72
CA MET A 81 -12.03 11.95 10.60
C MET A 81 -10.53 12.01 10.40
N ARG A 82 -9.76 12.17 11.48
CA ARG A 82 -8.30 12.19 11.41
C ARG A 82 -7.76 10.89 10.84
N ASN A 83 -8.30 9.77 11.32
CA ASN A 83 -7.95 8.46 10.80
C ASN A 83 -8.27 8.34 9.30
N ALA A 84 -9.47 8.75 8.88
CA ALA A 84 -9.88 8.73 7.48
C ALA A 84 -8.99 9.63 6.60
N MET A 85 -8.66 10.85 7.05
CA MET A 85 -7.73 11.73 6.33
C MET A 85 -6.35 11.09 6.17
N ASN A 86 -5.81 10.52 7.22
CA ASN A 86 -4.52 9.83 7.18
C ASN A 86 -4.57 8.63 6.22
N GLN A 87 -5.66 7.89 6.19
CA GLN A 87 -5.83 6.77 5.27
C GLN A 87 -5.91 7.22 3.81
N VAL A 88 -6.55 8.35 3.51
CA VAL A 88 -6.55 8.94 2.15
C VAL A 88 -5.13 9.32 1.73
N VAL A 89 -4.35 9.96 2.62
CA VAL A 89 -2.95 10.31 2.33
C VAL A 89 -2.10 9.06 2.12
N MET A 90 -2.22 8.08 3.02
CA MET A 90 -1.53 6.79 2.89
C MET A 90 -1.91 6.05 1.59
N GLY A 91 -3.20 6.10 1.21
CA GLY A 91 -3.69 5.54 -0.06
C GLY A 91 -3.07 6.22 -1.28
N ALA A 92 -2.94 7.56 -1.26
CA ALA A 92 -2.26 8.31 -2.33
C ALA A 92 -0.77 7.96 -2.42
N GLU A 93 -0.08 7.82 -1.29
CA GLU A 93 1.33 7.39 -1.25
C GLU A 93 1.49 5.96 -1.77
N THR A 94 0.62 5.05 -1.37
CA THR A 94 0.62 3.65 -1.84
C THR A 94 0.40 3.59 -3.36
N LEU A 95 -0.55 4.38 -3.88
CA LEU A 95 -0.78 4.50 -5.31
C LEU A 95 0.44 5.07 -6.04
N TYR A 96 1.11 6.08 -5.46
CA TYR A 96 2.32 6.65 -6.02
C TYR A 96 3.46 5.62 -6.09
N ILE A 97 3.68 4.86 -5.01
CA ILE A 97 4.69 3.78 -4.96
C ILE A 97 4.39 2.71 -6.01
N ALA A 98 3.13 2.29 -6.14
CA ALA A 98 2.69 1.33 -7.14
C ALA A 98 2.92 1.85 -8.57
N LEU A 99 2.62 3.12 -8.84
CA LEU A 99 2.87 3.77 -10.12
C LEU A 99 4.35 3.78 -10.50
N VAL A 100 5.24 4.13 -9.55
CA VAL A 100 6.70 4.08 -9.79
C VAL A 100 7.16 2.66 -10.11
N ALA A 101 6.62 1.66 -9.41
CA ALA A 101 6.92 0.25 -9.70
C ALA A 101 6.45 -0.16 -11.11
N MET A 102 5.26 0.28 -11.53
CA MET A 102 4.74 0.01 -12.89
C MET A 102 5.56 0.69 -13.99
N GLU A 103 6.03 1.94 -13.80
CA GLU A 103 6.92 2.61 -14.75
C GLU A 103 8.27 1.88 -14.87
N ASN A 104 8.81 1.39 -13.76
CA ASN A 104 10.02 0.56 -13.76
C ASN A 104 9.78 -0.76 -14.51
N GLN A 105 8.63 -1.42 -14.28
CA GLN A 105 8.24 -2.63 -15.00
C GLN A 105 8.09 -2.37 -16.50
N HIS A 106 7.48 -1.25 -16.91
CA HIS A 106 7.38 -0.88 -18.33
C HIS A 106 8.78 -0.71 -18.96
N THR A 107 9.71 -0.09 -18.24
CA THR A 107 11.11 0.07 -18.69
C THR A 107 11.80 -1.29 -18.85
N ALA A 108 11.58 -2.22 -17.91
CA ALA A 108 12.09 -3.59 -18.00
C ALA A 108 11.56 -4.35 -19.21
N LEU A 109 10.24 -4.27 -19.45
CA LEU A 109 9.61 -4.91 -20.62
C LEU A 109 10.09 -4.30 -21.93
N SER A 110 10.33 -2.97 -22.00
CA SER A 110 10.89 -2.31 -23.18
C SER A 110 12.27 -2.88 -23.54
N ARG A 111 13.12 -3.10 -22.54
CA ARG A 111 14.44 -3.69 -22.76
C ARG A 111 14.33 -5.18 -23.15
N GLN A 112 13.40 -5.93 -22.55
CA GLN A 112 13.12 -7.30 -22.96
C GLN A 112 12.64 -7.37 -24.41
N LEU A 113 11.85 -6.39 -24.86
CA LEU A 113 11.41 -6.27 -26.24
C LEU A 113 12.60 -6.03 -27.19
N ASP A 114 13.56 -5.20 -26.81
CA ASP A 114 14.78 -4.98 -27.62
C ASP A 114 15.61 -6.25 -27.74
N ALA A 115 15.75 -7.03 -26.66
CA ALA A 115 16.42 -8.34 -26.69
C ALA A 115 15.67 -9.35 -27.59
N LEU A 116 14.35 -9.36 -27.51
CA LEU A 116 13.52 -10.24 -28.34
C LEU A 116 13.54 -9.83 -29.82
N ASN A 117 13.57 -8.53 -30.13
CA ASN A 117 13.74 -8.04 -31.50
C ASN A 117 15.05 -8.54 -32.11
N ARG A 118 16.18 -8.45 -31.39
CA ARG A 118 17.46 -9.01 -31.86
C ARG A 118 17.37 -10.52 -32.12
N THR A 119 16.67 -11.24 -31.23
CA THR A 119 16.46 -12.70 -31.39
C THR A 119 15.61 -13.00 -32.64
N VAL A 120 14.54 -12.24 -32.88
CA VAL A 120 13.70 -12.41 -34.09
C VAL A 120 14.49 -12.12 -35.35
N GLU A 121 15.30 -11.04 -35.38
CA GLU A 121 16.17 -10.72 -36.52
C GLU A 121 17.18 -11.84 -36.82
N GLU A 122 17.81 -12.43 -35.80
CA GLU A 122 18.68 -13.58 -35.96
C GLU A 122 17.93 -14.79 -36.50
N MET A 123 16.73 -15.08 -36.02
CA MET A 123 15.89 -16.17 -36.49
C MET A 123 15.42 -15.95 -37.94
N GLU A 124 15.12 -14.71 -38.34
CA GLU A 124 14.80 -14.38 -39.74
C GLU A 124 15.97 -14.69 -40.68
N LEU A 125 17.19 -14.33 -40.27
CA LEU A 125 18.40 -14.68 -41.02
C LEU A 125 18.60 -16.21 -41.09
N ARG A 126 18.47 -16.92 -39.98
CA ARG A 126 18.60 -18.39 -39.94
C ARG A 126 17.52 -19.09 -40.80
N TYR A 127 16.31 -18.56 -40.83
CA TYR A 127 15.22 -19.06 -41.67
C TYR A 127 15.53 -18.85 -43.16
N SER A 128 16.03 -17.66 -43.55
CA SER A 128 16.44 -17.38 -44.94
C SER A 128 17.56 -18.29 -45.41
N LEU A 129 18.42 -18.78 -44.49
CA LEU A 129 19.48 -19.75 -44.74
C LEU A 129 19.02 -21.22 -44.65
N GLY A 130 17.72 -21.48 -44.42
CA GLY A 130 17.15 -22.84 -44.30
C GLY A 130 17.54 -23.55 -43.00
N GLN A 131 18.08 -22.84 -42.01
CA GLN A 131 18.57 -23.45 -40.75
C GLN A 131 17.50 -23.69 -39.71
N ILE A 132 16.35 -23.03 -39.79
CA ILE A 132 15.21 -23.21 -38.89
C ILE A 132 13.90 -23.32 -39.69
N SER A 133 12.87 -23.85 -39.03
CA SER A 133 11.55 -24.00 -39.66
C SER A 133 10.74 -22.69 -39.59
N ALA A 134 9.78 -22.51 -40.48
CA ALA A 134 8.81 -21.41 -40.42
C ALA A 134 8.02 -21.43 -39.12
N LEU A 135 7.75 -22.60 -38.55
CA LEU A 135 7.08 -22.72 -37.24
C LEU A 135 7.89 -22.05 -36.12
N THR A 136 9.19 -22.32 -36.06
CA THR A 136 10.09 -21.74 -35.05
C THR A 136 10.14 -20.22 -35.16
N LEU A 137 10.25 -19.68 -36.39
CA LEU A 137 10.25 -18.23 -36.61
C LEU A 137 8.90 -17.60 -36.21
N ASN A 138 7.78 -18.25 -36.57
CA ASN A 138 6.44 -17.75 -36.22
C ASN A 138 6.20 -17.76 -34.69
N GLN A 139 6.71 -18.76 -33.99
CA GLN A 139 6.64 -18.79 -32.51
C GLN A 139 7.36 -17.60 -31.89
N ALA A 140 8.58 -17.25 -32.38
CA ALA A 140 9.31 -16.07 -31.88
C ALA A 140 8.57 -14.76 -32.20
N LYS A 141 8.01 -14.62 -33.40
CA LYS A 141 7.18 -13.45 -33.78
C LYS A 141 5.92 -13.34 -32.93
N SER A 142 5.25 -14.46 -32.64
CA SER A 142 4.08 -14.48 -31.76
C SER A 142 4.45 -14.05 -30.32
N GLY A 143 5.59 -14.52 -29.81
CA GLY A 143 6.11 -14.10 -28.50
C GLY A 143 6.35 -12.58 -28.44
N ARG A 144 6.94 -12.00 -29.50
CA ARG A 144 7.12 -10.55 -29.61
C ARG A 144 5.79 -9.80 -29.61
N THR A 145 4.81 -10.27 -30.37
CA THR A 145 3.48 -9.65 -30.43
C THR A 145 2.78 -9.71 -29.06
N ALA A 146 2.89 -10.83 -28.36
CA ALA A 146 2.33 -10.98 -27.02
C ALA A 146 2.98 -10.01 -26.01
N LEU A 147 4.31 -9.82 -26.09
CA LEU A 147 5.03 -8.86 -25.25
C LEU A 147 4.58 -7.42 -25.53
N LEU A 148 4.46 -7.03 -26.80
CA LEU A 148 3.95 -5.71 -27.20
C LEU A 148 2.55 -5.46 -26.64
N SER A 149 1.64 -6.41 -26.81
CA SER A 149 0.27 -6.30 -26.27
C SER A 149 0.25 -6.16 -24.74
N GLY A 150 1.13 -6.91 -24.05
CA GLY A 150 1.29 -6.78 -22.59
C GLY A 150 1.80 -5.38 -22.17
N MET A 151 2.76 -4.82 -22.93
CA MET A 151 3.27 -3.48 -22.69
C MET A 151 2.21 -2.39 -22.92
N GLU A 152 1.40 -2.51 -23.97
CA GLU A 152 0.29 -1.58 -24.24
C GLU A 152 -0.74 -1.61 -23.11
N THR A 153 -1.08 -2.81 -22.62
CA THR A 153 -1.98 -2.98 -21.47
C THR A 153 -1.40 -2.33 -20.20
N LEU A 154 -0.10 -2.56 -19.93
CA LEU A 154 0.57 -1.93 -18.79
C LEU A 154 0.58 -0.40 -18.91
N GLN A 155 0.84 0.14 -20.10
CA GLN A 155 0.83 1.58 -20.33
C GLN A 155 -0.58 2.18 -20.15
N MET A 156 -1.63 1.48 -20.57
CA MET A 156 -3.00 1.88 -20.32
C MET A 156 -3.29 1.93 -18.81
N ASN A 157 -2.86 0.91 -18.06
CA ASN A 157 -3.02 0.86 -16.62
C ASN A 157 -2.27 2.01 -15.92
N ILE A 158 -1.00 2.26 -16.31
CA ILE A 158 -0.22 3.39 -15.80
C ILE A 158 -0.96 4.71 -16.01
N ARG A 159 -1.51 4.93 -17.20
CA ARG A 159 -2.27 6.14 -17.50
C ARG A 159 -3.53 6.25 -16.63
N THR A 160 -4.26 5.16 -16.45
CA THR A 160 -5.46 5.12 -15.60
C THR A 160 -5.10 5.44 -14.13
N TYR A 161 -4.06 4.84 -13.59
CA TYR A 161 -3.60 5.12 -12.23
C TYR A 161 -3.07 6.54 -12.07
N LYS A 162 -2.41 7.10 -13.10
CA LYS A 162 -2.03 8.51 -13.09
C LYS A 162 -3.23 9.44 -13.03
N MET A 163 -4.30 9.13 -13.78
CA MET A 163 -5.56 9.90 -13.69
C MET A 163 -6.20 9.78 -12.30
N GLN A 164 -6.11 8.61 -11.65
CA GLN A 164 -6.59 8.44 -10.28
C GLN A 164 -5.78 9.30 -9.29
N LEU A 165 -4.45 9.31 -9.42
CA LEU A 165 -3.60 10.17 -8.60
C LEU A 165 -3.89 11.66 -8.84
N GLU A 166 -4.06 12.07 -10.11
CA GLU A 166 -4.46 13.42 -10.50
C GLU A 166 -5.81 13.82 -9.85
N ASN A 167 -6.77 12.88 -9.84
CA ASN A 167 -8.07 13.10 -9.20
C ASN A 167 -7.93 13.30 -7.68
N MET A 168 -7.14 12.46 -7.00
CA MET A 168 -6.88 12.62 -5.56
C MET A 168 -6.19 13.95 -5.24
N LEU A 169 -5.40 14.49 -6.16
CA LEU A 169 -4.72 15.78 -6.02
C LEU A 169 -5.58 16.98 -6.48
N GLY A 170 -6.80 16.74 -6.98
CA GLY A 170 -7.65 17.78 -7.54
C GLY A 170 -7.11 18.37 -8.85
N ALA A 171 -6.24 17.65 -9.56
CA ALA A 171 -5.65 18.08 -10.82
C ALA A 171 -6.52 17.67 -12.03
N SER A 172 -6.18 18.19 -13.22
CA SER A 172 -6.83 17.79 -14.47
C SER A 172 -6.50 16.34 -14.82
N LEU A 173 -7.51 15.55 -15.20
CA LEU A 173 -7.38 14.11 -15.50
C LEU A 173 -6.75 13.86 -16.88
N THR A 174 -5.47 14.08 -17.00
CA THR A 174 -4.73 13.89 -18.26
C THR A 174 -4.01 12.55 -18.33
N GLY A 175 -3.69 11.97 -17.18
CA GLY A 175 -2.84 10.79 -17.07
C GLY A 175 -1.38 11.06 -17.45
N GLU A 176 -0.95 12.32 -17.41
CA GLU A 176 0.39 12.76 -17.84
C GLU A 176 1.26 13.25 -16.68
N ILE A 177 0.79 13.13 -15.44
CA ILE A 177 1.59 13.51 -14.27
C ILE A 177 2.95 12.80 -14.29
N LYS A 178 4.02 13.59 -14.07
CA LYS A 178 5.39 13.07 -14.02
C LYS A 178 5.70 12.64 -12.59
N LEU A 179 6.12 11.39 -12.46
CA LEU A 179 6.53 10.83 -11.18
C LEU A 179 8.01 11.12 -10.93
N GLY A 180 8.34 11.44 -9.68
CA GLY A 180 9.72 11.49 -9.21
C GLY A 180 10.20 10.08 -8.79
N LYS A 181 11.49 9.99 -8.46
CA LYS A 181 12.02 8.75 -7.85
C LYS A 181 11.59 8.66 -6.40
N LEU A 182 11.37 7.45 -5.91
CA LEU A 182 11.16 7.21 -4.48
C LEU A 182 12.43 7.60 -3.70
N PRO A 183 12.28 8.17 -2.49
CA PRO A 183 13.42 8.45 -1.63
C PRO A 183 14.19 7.18 -1.29
N ALA A 184 15.51 7.28 -1.20
CA ALA A 184 16.34 6.17 -0.76
C ALA A 184 16.25 6.03 0.77
N VAL A 185 15.98 4.82 1.24
CA VAL A 185 16.06 4.49 2.67
C VAL A 185 17.52 4.28 3.04
N THR A 186 17.97 4.97 4.08
CA THR A 186 19.34 4.90 4.56
C THR A 186 19.50 3.84 5.67
N GLU A 187 20.72 3.32 5.83
CA GLU A 187 21.03 2.41 6.93
C GLU A 187 20.73 3.02 8.31
N ALA A 188 21.00 4.32 8.48
CA ALA A 188 20.70 5.03 9.72
C ALA A 188 19.21 5.05 10.05
N GLN A 189 18.33 5.15 9.04
CA GLN A 189 16.89 5.08 9.23
C GLN A 189 16.43 3.69 9.67
N ILE A 190 17.00 2.64 9.08
CA ILE A 190 16.68 1.24 9.47
C ILE A 190 17.20 0.92 10.87
N THR A 191 18.43 1.34 11.19
CA THR A 191 19.03 1.12 12.52
C THR A 191 18.30 1.90 13.62
N ALA A 192 17.64 3.00 13.29
CA ALA A 192 16.87 3.82 14.24
C ALA A 192 15.50 3.23 14.57
N LEU A 193 15.03 2.21 13.87
CA LEU A 193 13.76 1.54 14.16
C LEU A 193 13.84 0.79 15.49
N ASP A 194 12.81 0.93 16.32
CA ASP A 194 12.70 0.28 17.62
C ASP A 194 11.26 -0.20 17.82
N ALA A 195 11.06 -1.51 17.72
CA ALA A 195 9.73 -2.11 17.73
C ALA A 195 8.96 -1.84 19.04
N ASP A 196 9.63 -1.81 20.18
CA ASP A 196 8.96 -1.66 21.48
C ASP A 196 8.59 -0.21 21.76
N ARG A 197 9.54 0.72 21.54
CA ARG A 197 9.30 2.15 21.67
C ARG A 197 8.23 2.64 20.71
N ASP A 198 8.35 2.24 19.43
CA ASP A 198 7.50 2.75 18.38
C ASP A 198 6.12 2.10 18.44
N PHE A 199 6.01 0.85 18.95
CA PHE A 199 4.72 0.21 19.25
C PHE A 199 3.93 0.97 20.31
N SER A 200 4.59 1.40 21.41
CA SER A 200 3.91 2.17 22.46
C SER A 200 3.32 3.47 21.88
N ALA A 201 4.08 4.16 21.01
CA ALA A 201 3.61 5.38 20.36
C ALA A 201 2.49 5.11 19.34
N ALA A 202 2.53 4.00 18.63
CA ALA A 202 1.52 3.57 17.67
C ALA A 202 0.21 3.16 18.38
N HIS A 203 0.32 2.45 19.51
CA HIS A 203 -0.81 2.03 20.34
C HIS A 203 -1.67 3.24 20.74
N ASP A 204 -1.05 4.30 21.26
CA ASP A 204 -1.75 5.49 21.77
C ASP A 204 -2.41 6.32 20.65
N LYS A 205 -2.00 6.14 19.40
CA LYS A 205 -2.53 6.86 18.22
C LYS A 205 -3.49 6.01 17.38
N SER A 206 -3.59 4.72 17.67
CA SER A 206 -4.39 3.81 16.87
C SER A 206 -5.88 4.05 17.07
N TYR A 207 -6.56 4.44 15.99
CA TYR A 207 -8.03 4.52 16.00
C TYR A 207 -8.68 3.15 16.20
N GLU A 208 -8.08 2.06 15.68
CA GLU A 208 -8.57 0.69 15.90
C GLU A 208 -8.61 0.34 17.39
N LEU A 209 -7.54 0.66 18.13
CA LEU A 209 -7.46 0.43 19.56
C LEU A 209 -8.33 1.39 20.36
N TYR A 210 -8.39 2.65 19.94
CA TYR A 210 -9.29 3.64 20.52
C TYR A 210 -10.76 3.19 20.42
N ALA A 211 -11.23 2.77 19.24
CA ALA A 211 -12.60 2.29 19.03
C ALA A 211 -12.90 1.02 19.85
N ALA A 212 -11.94 0.10 19.93
CA ALA A 212 -12.08 -1.10 20.78
C ALA A 212 -12.14 -0.76 22.27
N ALA A 213 -11.32 0.18 22.75
CA ALA A 213 -11.36 0.67 24.13
C ALA A 213 -12.68 1.40 24.43
N ARG A 214 -13.21 2.15 23.47
CA ARG A 214 -14.52 2.82 23.59
C ARG A 214 -15.65 1.79 23.72
N THR A 215 -15.65 0.77 22.87
CA THR A 215 -16.63 -0.32 22.96
C THR A 215 -16.57 -1.04 24.31
N LEU A 216 -15.37 -1.26 24.84
CA LEU A 216 -15.19 -1.85 26.19
C LEU A 216 -15.75 -0.93 27.26
N GLN A 217 -15.51 0.37 27.17
CA GLN A 217 -16.01 1.36 28.10
C GLN A 217 -17.54 1.43 28.09
N ASP A 218 -18.17 1.46 26.93
CA ASP A 218 -19.63 1.48 26.77
C ASP A 218 -20.27 0.22 27.35
N ALA A 219 -19.66 -0.96 27.11
CA ALA A 219 -20.13 -2.21 27.69
C ALA A 219 -19.98 -2.24 29.21
N LYS A 220 -18.93 -1.63 29.77
CA LYS A 220 -18.72 -1.49 31.20
C LYS A 220 -19.75 -0.56 31.84
N GLU A 221 -20.03 0.58 31.22
CA GLU A 221 -21.05 1.53 31.66
C GLU A 221 -22.43 0.86 31.65
N THR A 222 -22.80 0.18 30.56
CA THR A 222 -24.06 -0.59 30.47
C THR A 222 -24.17 -1.66 31.58
N PHE A 223 -23.06 -2.33 31.90
CA PHE A 223 -23.03 -3.29 33.00
C PHE A 223 -23.23 -2.62 34.36
N GLN A 224 -22.59 -1.46 34.60
CA GLN A 224 -22.75 -0.70 35.84
C GLN A 224 -24.19 -0.19 36.01
N ASP A 225 -24.76 0.43 34.97
CA ASP A 225 -26.15 0.91 34.97
C ASP A 225 -27.14 -0.22 35.20
N SER A 226 -26.90 -1.35 34.55
CA SER A 226 -27.73 -2.57 34.79
C SER A 226 -27.57 -3.12 36.21
N GLY A 227 -26.37 -2.99 36.79
CA GLY A 227 -26.11 -3.34 38.18
C GLY A 227 -26.93 -2.49 39.14
N GLU A 228 -26.91 -1.18 38.96
CA GLU A 228 -27.71 -0.24 39.75
C GLU A 228 -29.22 -0.49 39.60
N GLN A 229 -29.67 -0.63 38.35
CA GLN A 229 -31.09 -0.83 38.01
C GLN A 229 -31.65 -2.12 38.61
N TYR A 230 -30.89 -3.20 38.60
CA TYR A 230 -31.35 -4.55 39.06
C TYR A 230 -30.73 -4.95 40.40
N HIS A 231 -30.14 -4.00 41.13
CA HIS A 231 -29.53 -4.22 42.44
C HIS A 231 -28.54 -5.39 42.46
N TYR A 232 -27.73 -5.51 41.37
CA TYR A 232 -26.72 -6.56 41.20
C TYR A 232 -27.25 -7.98 41.34
N ASN A 233 -28.52 -8.21 41.01
CA ASN A 233 -29.17 -9.51 41.11
C ASN A 233 -28.72 -10.43 39.96
N GLU A 234 -27.89 -11.41 40.29
CA GLU A 234 -27.36 -12.41 39.33
C GLU A 234 -28.45 -13.31 38.72
N ASN A 235 -29.63 -13.39 39.32
CA ASN A 235 -30.77 -14.11 38.75
C ASN A 235 -31.56 -13.27 37.72
N ASN A 236 -31.25 -11.99 37.56
CA ASN A 236 -31.86 -11.14 36.56
C ASN A 236 -31.17 -11.34 35.22
N SER A 237 -31.92 -11.74 34.20
CA SER A 237 -31.39 -12.05 32.87
C SER A 237 -30.75 -10.82 32.17
N SER A 238 -31.28 -9.62 32.39
CA SER A 238 -30.74 -8.39 31.81
C SER A 238 -29.39 -8.01 32.41
N TYR A 239 -29.26 -8.15 33.75
CA TYR A 239 -28.01 -7.94 34.46
C TYR A 239 -26.94 -8.96 34.02
N GLU A 240 -27.29 -10.24 33.98
CA GLU A 240 -26.40 -11.30 33.53
C GLU A 240 -25.99 -11.11 32.05
N MET A 241 -26.88 -10.64 31.17
CA MET A 241 -26.56 -10.33 29.79
C MET A 241 -25.55 -9.18 29.72
N ALA A 242 -25.77 -8.07 30.43
CA ALA A 242 -24.85 -6.94 30.48
C ALA A 242 -23.46 -7.34 30.99
N ARG A 243 -23.41 -8.19 32.07
CA ARG A 243 -22.17 -8.74 32.59
C ARG A 243 -21.40 -9.55 31.55
N ARG A 244 -22.09 -10.46 30.86
CA ARG A 244 -21.47 -11.28 29.78
C ARG A 244 -21.00 -10.43 28.59
N THR A 245 -21.78 -9.41 28.23
CA THR A 245 -21.38 -8.47 27.17
C THR A 245 -20.11 -7.71 27.54
N TRP A 246 -20.01 -7.23 28.78
CA TRP A 246 -18.81 -6.59 29.27
C TRP A 246 -17.60 -7.54 29.27
N VAL A 247 -17.73 -8.77 29.77
CA VAL A 247 -16.64 -9.76 29.73
C VAL A 247 -16.21 -10.06 28.27
N ALA A 248 -17.19 -10.27 27.38
CA ALA A 248 -16.88 -10.47 25.96
C ALA A 248 -16.20 -9.28 25.30
N ALA A 249 -16.59 -8.04 25.66
CA ALA A 249 -15.94 -6.82 25.19
C ALA A 249 -14.49 -6.72 25.69
N GLN A 250 -14.23 -7.13 26.93
CA GLN A 250 -12.87 -7.20 27.50
C GLN A 250 -11.98 -8.19 26.75
N ASP A 251 -12.50 -9.38 26.47
CA ASP A 251 -11.78 -10.39 25.69
C ASP A 251 -11.51 -9.88 24.26
N THR A 252 -12.50 -9.27 23.64
CA THR A 252 -12.37 -8.66 22.30
C THR A 252 -11.29 -7.58 22.29
N TYR A 253 -11.29 -6.67 23.25
CA TYR A 253 -10.26 -5.65 23.37
C TYR A 253 -8.86 -6.26 23.48
N ASN A 254 -8.69 -7.25 24.37
CA ASN A 254 -7.41 -7.93 24.56
C ASN A 254 -6.92 -8.62 23.26
N VAL A 255 -7.83 -9.26 22.52
CA VAL A 255 -7.52 -9.89 21.23
C VAL A 255 -7.14 -8.83 20.19
N THR A 256 -7.86 -7.71 20.13
CA THR A 256 -7.55 -6.60 19.22
C THR A 256 -6.17 -6.01 19.50
N VAL A 257 -5.83 -5.74 20.77
CA VAL A 257 -4.49 -5.23 21.14
C VAL A 257 -3.38 -6.19 20.72
N ARG A 258 -3.55 -7.50 21.00
CA ARG A 258 -2.55 -8.51 20.59
C ARG A 258 -2.44 -8.65 19.08
N GLY A 259 -3.58 -8.58 18.37
CA GLY A 259 -3.60 -8.63 16.91
C GLY A 259 -2.90 -7.42 16.29
N TYR A 260 -3.14 -6.24 16.86
CA TYR A 260 -2.47 -5.01 16.47
C TYR A 260 -0.96 -5.08 16.70
N GLU A 261 -0.53 -5.55 17.89
CA GLU A 261 0.90 -5.75 18.19
C GLU A 261 1.56 -6.71 17.19
N LEU A 262 0.91 -7.83 16.88
CA LEU A 262 1.45 -8.79 15.91
C LEU A 262 1.64 -8.16 14.55
N LYS A 263 0.65 -7.43 14.04
CA LYS A 263 0.74 -6.72 12.76
C LYS A 263 1.87 -5.69 12.78
N PHE A 264 1.97 -4.89 13.86
CA PHE A 264 3.02 -3.87 14.00
C PHE A 264 4.42 -4.49 13.96
N ARG A 265 4.64 -5.57 14.73
CA ARG A 265 5.91 -6.31 14.72
C ARG A 265 6.21 -6.93 13.36
N THR A 266 5.17 -7.38 12.65
CA THR A 266 5.35 -7.89 11.28
C THR A 266 5.85 -6.79 10.32
N LEU A 267 5.34 -5.55 10.42
CA LEU A 267 5.85 -4.43 9.61
C LEU A 267 7.31 -4.10 9.94
N TYR A 268 7.69 -4.18 11.22
CA TYR A 268 9.09 -4.01 11.63
C TYR A 268 10.01 -5.07 10.99
N GLU A 269 9.66 -6.34 11.12
CA GLU A 269 10.44 -7.44 10.53
C GLU A 269 10.49 -7.35 9.00
N GLN A 270 9.40 -6.95 8.34
CA GLN A 270 9.38 -6.73 6.90
C GLN A 270 10.36 -5.63 6.47
N ALA A 271 10.43 -4.51 7.21
CA ALA A 271 11.38 -3.45 6.88
C ALA A 271 12.84 -3.93 6.98
N LEU A 272 13.16 -4.75 7.99
CA LEU A 272 14.49 -5.35 8.15
C LEU A 272 14.79 -6.37 7.05
N ASP A 273 13.83 -7.22 6.70
CA ASP A 273 14.00 -8.24 5.65
C ASP A 273 14.24 -7.59 4.29
N TYR A 274 13.42 -6.61 3.89
CA TYR A 274 13.63 -5.90 2.62
C TYR A 274 14.95 -5.12 2.59
N TYR A 275 15.47 -4.66 3.72
CA TYR A 275 16.79 -4.07 3.77
C TYR A 275 17.89 -5.10 3.49
N GLN A 276 17.78 -6.32 4.01
CA GLN A 276 18.70 -7.41 3.71
C GLN A 276 18.62 -7.81 2.22
N VAL A 277 17.41 -7.95 1.68
CA VAL A 277 17.18 -8.25 0.26
C VAL A 277 17.78 -7.18 -0.64
N TRP A 278 17.63 -5.91 -0.29
CA TRP A 278 18.25 -4.81 -1.04
C TRP A 278 19.79 -4.87 -1.00
N ASN A 279 20.39 -5.15 0.14
CA ASN A 279 21.86 -5.32 0.25
C ASN A 279 22.33 -6.50 -0.60
N ALA A 280 21.67 -7.65 -0.51
CA ALA A 280 22.02 -8.82 -1.33
C ALA A 280 21.88 -8.53 -2.85
N SER A 281 20.88 -7.72 -3.25
CA SER A 281 20.74 -7.33 -4.65
C SER A 281 21.85 -6.41 -5.14
N LYS A 282 22.39 -5.53 -4.27
CA LYS A 282 23.57 -4.70 -4.58
C LYS A 282 24.82 -5.56 -4.77
N ASP A 283 25.05 -6.54 -3.88
CA ASP A 283 26.19 -7.45 -3.99
C ASP A 283 26.10 -8.27 -5.29
N ALA A 284 24.91 -8.75 -5.65
CA ALA A 284 24.69 -9.44 -6.91
C ALA A 284 24.93 -8.55 -8.14
N LEU A 285 24.59 -7.27 -8.07
CA LEU A 285 24.89 -6.29 -9.12
C LEU A 285 26.39 -6.07 -9.27
N GLU A 286 27.12 -5.91 -8.17
CA GLU A 286 28.59 -5.74 -8.22
C GLU A 286 29.28 -6.97 -8.84
N ALA A 287 28.86 -8.18 -8.46
CA ALA A 287 29.35 -9.40 -9.10
C ALA A 287 29.06 -9.43 -10.62
N GLN A 288 27.86 -9.03 -11.03
CA GLN A 288 27.47 -8.98 -12.45
C GLN A 288 28.25 -7.93 -13.24
N LYS A 289 28.56 -6.79 -12.65
CA LYS A 289 29.43 -5.76 -13.27
C LYS A 289 30.81 -6.32 -13.61
N LEU A 290 31.42 -7.07 -12.69
CA LEU A 290 32.71 -7.71 -12.91
C LEU A 290 32.63 -8.76 -14.04
N GLU A 291 31.56 -9.55 -14.06
CA GLU A 291 31.33 -10.52 -15.15
C GLU A 291 31.16 -9.82 -16.50
N TYR A 292 30.40 -8.75 -16.57
CA TYR A 292 30.22 -7.96 -17.79
C TYR A 292 31.54 -7.38 -18.28
N GLN A 293 32.37 -6.82 -17.39
CA GLN A 293 33.71 -6.32 -17.73
C GLN A 293 34.61 -7.43 -18.32
N ALA A 294 34.54 -8.63 -17.76
CA ALA A 294 35.28 -9.79 -18.30
C ALA A 294 34.79 -10.16 -19.72
N LYS A 295 33.44 -10.15 -19.95
CA LYS A 295 32.87 -10.37 -21.29
C LYS A 295 33.25 -9.28 -22.28
N GLU A 296 33.29 -8.03 -21.85
CA GLU A 296 33.74 -6.91 -22.69
C GLU A 296 35.18 -7.07 -23.14
N LEU A 297 36.07 -7.52 -22.23
CA LEU A 297 37.47 -7.82 -22.57
C LEU A 297 37.57 -9.00 -23.55
N GLN A 298 36.80 -10.09 -23.32
CA GLN A 298 36.76 -11.24 -24.24
C GLN A 298 36.29 -10.83 -25.66
N TYR A 299 35.31 -9.93 -25.72
CA TYR A 299 34.83 -9.41 -27.01
C TYR A 299 35.89 -8.57 -27.73
N LYS A 300 36.59 -7.67 -27.01
CA LYS A 300 37.71 -6.89 -27.55
C LYS A 300 38.85 -7.77 -28.08
N GLN A 301 39.03 -8.96 -27.50
CA GLN A 301 40.01 -9.96 -27.95
C GLN A 301 39.48 -10.86 -29.07
N GLY A 302 38.23 -10.68 -29.49
CA GLY A 302 37.60 -11.51 -30.53
C GLY A 302 37.18 -12.92 -30.07
N ASN A 303 37.20 -13.21 -28.77
CA ASN A 303 36.92 -14.53 -28.21
C ASN A 303 35.42 -14.83 -28.06
N ILE A 304 34.57 -13.82 -28.11
CA ILE A 304 33.10 -13.98 -28.05
C ILE A 304 32.41 -13.13 -29.11
N SER A 305 31.21 -13.52 -29.48
CA SER A 305 30.40 -12.81 -30.45
C SER A 305 29.77 -11.53 -29.86
N LYS A 306 29.38 -10.58 -30.74
CA LYS A 306 28.61 -9.39 -30.35
C LYS A 306 27.31 -9.77 -29.63
N ASN A 307 26.61 -10.81 -30.08
CA ASN A 307 25.37 -11.27 -29.44
C ASN A 307 25.63 -11.75 -28.00
N THR A 308 26.73 -12.46 -27.76
CA THR A 308 27.12 -12.89 -26.43
C THR A 308 27.38 -11.70 -25.50
N LEU A 309 28.05 -10.67 -26.01
CA LEU A 309 28.28 -9.44 -25.24
C LEU A 309 26.96 -8.69 -24.92
N LEU A 310 26.06 -8.61 -25.92
CA LEU A 310 24.76 -7.96 -25.72
C LEU A 310 23.89 -8.73 -24.70
N SER A 311 23.90 -10.07 -24.74
CA SER A 311 23.22 -10.88 -23.71
C SER A 311 23.79 -10.65 -22.32
N ALA A 312 25.13 -10.51 -22.20
CA ALA A 312 25.74 -10.17 -20.90
C ALA A 312 25.35 -8.75 -20.42
N LYS A 313 25.18 -7.79 -21.35
CA LYS A 313 24.65 -6.47 -21.05
C LYS A 313 23.19 -6.51 -20.59
N ASP A 314 22.38 -7.33 -21.23
CA ASP A 314 20.96 -7.51 -20.83
C ASP A 314 20.89 -8.06 -19.40
N THR A 315 21.72 -9.08 -19.06
CA THR A 315 21.80 -9.63 -17.69
C THR A 315 22.26 -8.58 -16.67
N LEU A 316 23.25 -7.74 -17.02
CA LEU A 316 23.67 -6.64 -16.14
C LEU A 316 22.49 -5.68 -15.87
N SER A 317 21.78 -5.30 -16.90
CA SER A 317 20.63 -4.39 -16.78
C SER A 317 19.49 -5.02 -15.96
N GLU A 318 19.27 -6.35 -16.05
CA GLU A 318 18.33 -7.07 -15.17
C GLU A 318 18.72 -6.97 -13.69
N LYS A 319 20.03 -7.02 -13.38
CA LYS A 319 20.51 -6.84 -12.01
C LYS A 319 20.36 -5.39 -11.52
N GLU A 320 20.57 -4.41 -12.38
CA GLU A 320 20.31 -2.99 -12.08
C GLU A 320 18.83 -2.76 -11.73
N GLU A 321 17.92 -3.37 -12.48
CA GLU A 321 16.48 -3.30 -12.19
C GLU A 321 16.09 -4.06 -10.92
N ALA A 322 16.74 -5.21 -10.65
CA ALA A 322 16.51 -5.95 -9.41
C ALA A 322 16.87 -5.10 -8.18
N VAL A 323 17.99 -4.34 -8.23
CA VAL A 323 18.35 -3.40 -7.15
C VAL A 323 17.32 -2.29 -7.02
N GLN A 324 16.84 -1.72 -8.14
CA GLN A 324 15.82 -0.68 -8.11
C GLN A 324 14.49 -1.21 -7.53
N THR A 325 14.08 -2.42 -7.92
CA THR A 325 12.89 -3.08 -7.40
C THR A 325 13.01 -3.36 -5.90
N ALA A 326 14.17 -3.87 -5.46
CA ALA A 326 14.43 -4.12 -4.05
C ALA A 326 14.43 -2.81 -3.22
N ALA A 327 14.99 -1.72 -3.78
CA ALA A 327 14.95 -0.39 -3.16
C ALA A 327 13.52 0.16 -3.02
N ASN A 328 12.67 -0.03 -4.04
CA ASN A 328 11.26 0.38 -4.00
C ASN A 328 10.47 -0.43 -2.97
N ASN A 329 10.71 -1.74 -2.88
CA ASN A 329 10.08 -2.61 -1.88
C ASN A 329 10.51 -2.24 -0.46
N LEU A 330 11.80 -1.95 -0.26
CA LEU A 330 12.31 -1.44 1.00
C LEU A 330 11.65 -0.12 1.39
N PHE A 331 11.55 0.83 0.45
CA PHE A 331 10.88 2.10 0.71
C PHE A 331 9.41 1.88 1.10
N SER A 332 8.70 1.01 0.38
CA SER A 332 7.30 0.67 0.69
C SER A 332 7.15 0.10 2.10
N ALA A 333 7.97 -0.88 2.48
CA ALA A 333 7.93 -1.49 3.80
C ALA A 333 8.30 -0.49 4.91
N TYR A 334 9.34 0.32 4.70
CA TYR A 334 9.74 1.38 5.62
C TYR A 334 8.63 2.44 5.78
N ASN A 335 7.99 2.85 4.68
CA ASN A 335 6.88 3.80 4.70
C ASN A 335 5.68 3.26 5.49
N ASN A 336 5.31 2.00 5.28
CA ASN A 336 4.23 1.35 6.04
C ASN A 336 4.55 1.31 7.55
N TYR A 337 5.79 0.98 7.92
CA TYR A 337 6.22 1.04 9.31
C TYR A 337 6.14 2.47 9.88
N CYS A 338 6.58 3.47 9.13
CA CYS A 338 6.51 4.87 9.55
C CYS A 338 5.06 5.33 9.75
N TRP A 339 4.14 4.95 8.86
CA TRP A 339 2.72 5.22 9.03
C TRP A 339 2.17 4.57 10.29
N ALA A 340 2.50 3.30 10.55
CA ALA A 340 2.11 2.60 11.77
C ALA A 340 2.63 3.32 13.03
N ALA A 341 3.92 3.66 13.07
CA ALA A 341 4.55 4.30 14.23
C ALA A 341 4.07 5.75 14.46
N GLN A 342 3.77 6.50 13.37
CA GLN A 342 3.41 7.92 13.48
C GLN A 342 1.92 8.17 13.68
N THR A 343 1.08 7.35 13.08
CA THR A 343 -0.38 7.57 13.05
C THR A 343 -1.19 6.43 13.67
N GLY A 344 -0.55 5.31 13.98
CA GLY A 344 -1.24 4.12 14.48
C GLY A 344 -2.01 3.35 13.40
N ILE A 345 -1.83 3.67 12.12
CA ILE A 345 -2.51 2.99 11.01
C ILE A 345 -1.65 1.84 10.52
N LEU A 346 -2.21 0.62 10.56
CA LEU A 346 -1.60 -0.58 10.00
C LEU A 346 -2.19 -0.87 8.61
N ASN A 347 -1.30 -1.05 7.63
CA ASN A 347 -1.67 -1.40 6.25
C ASN A 347 -1.49 -2.91 5.99
#